data_e1de53558ff65e20192f269773b0e1b3
#
_entry.id   e1de53558ff65e20192f269773b0e1b3
#
_cell.length_a   1.000
_cell.length_b   1.000
_cell.length_c   1.000
_cell.angle_alpha   90.00
_cell.angle_beta   90.00
_cell.angle_gamma   90.00
#
_symmetry.space_group_name_H-M   'P 1'
#
loop_
_entity.id
_entity.type
_entity.pdbx_description
1 polymer ?
#
loop_
_entity_poly.entity_id
_entity_poly.type
_entity_poly.pdbx_seq_one_letter_code
_entity_poly.pdbx_strand_id
1 'polypeptide(L)'
;MVIIDKIKSLLLPAYARVVVISDIHGEIELLKSLLEKVNYNREDYLIINGDLCEKGSNSLAVVKYIMELSEENPKVYVLEGNCDTLVENLLEEDPWLLNYISKRKNTLLNDCLKHLGVNMDTIRNISELNEIIKENFSSEFNWLNDLPTAIETDDFIFVHAGLDSVQDWKMTSRENALRMPSFLDKAHQANKLVVVGHWPVINYPAEIPSHNPIMDFDKKIIAIDGGNVIKETGQLNALIINKMPLGNEYFYTYVDRFPKCEIIKDYKIKADPKMTGSISYPLFEISPIEGEEFPEG
;
A
#
# COMPACT_ATOMS: atom_id res chain seq x y z
N MET A 1 -5.80 -22.91 -12.78
CA MET A 1 -5.62 -22.03 -11.63
C MET A 1 -4.11 -21.98 -11.37
N VAL A 2 -3.49 -20.81 -11.53
CA VAL A 2 -2.06 -20.62 -11.23
C VAL A 2 -1.97 -20.37 -9.73
N ILE A 3 -1.22 -21.18 -9.01
CA ILE A 3 -0.92 -20.99 -7.59
C ILE A 3 0.25 -20.02 -7.42
N ILE A 4 0.43 -19.48 -6.22
CA ILE A 4 1.61 -18.68 -5.92
C ILE A 4 2.87 -19.57 -5.98
N ASP A 5 3.86 -19.14 -6.72
CA ASP A 5 5.12 -19.86 -6.94
C ASP A 5 6.34 -19.06 -6.45
N LYS A 6 6.24 -17.73 -6.41
CA LYS A 6 7.29 -16.83 -5.94
C LYS A 6 7.12 -16.52 -4.46
N ILE A 7 7.54 -17.42 -3.58
CA ILE A 7 7.50 -17.23 -2.12
C ILE A 7 8.92 -17.04 -1.59
N LYS A 8 9.17 -15.93 -0.91
CA LYS A 8 10.45 -15.65 -0.25
C LYS A 8 10.38 -16.01 1.23
N SER A 9 11.28 -16.85 1.71
CA SER A 9 11.43 -17.13 3.14
C SER A 9 12.34 -16.08 3.78
N LEU A 10 11.94 -15.57 4.94
CA LEU A 10 12.67 -14.58 5.70
C LEU A 10 12.77 -15.01 7.18
N LEU A 11 13.97 -15.09 7.69
CA LEU A 11 14.20 -15.30 9.12
C LEU A 11 14.33 -13.94 9.82
N LEU A 12 13.41 -13.65 10.73
CA LEU A 12 13.44 -12.47 11.56
C LEU A 12 14.07 -12.81 12.91
N PRO A 13 15.22 -12.21 13.27
CA PRO A 13 15.84 -12.45 14.57
C PRO A 13 14.96 -11.93 15.73
N ALA A 14 15.20 -12.43 16.93
CA ALA A 14 14.65 -11.83 18.14
C ALA A 14 15.06 -10.36 18.23
N TYR A 15 14.15 -9.51 18.69
CA TYR A 15 14.30 -8.05 18.79
C TYR A 15 14.38 -7.32 17.44
N ALA A 16 14.06 -7.98 16.32
CA ALA A 16 13.92 -7.30 15.06
C ALA A 16 12.77 -6.27 15.12
N ARG A 17 13.03 -5.08 14.60
CA ARG A 17 11.98 -4.11 14.31
C ARG A 17 11.64 -4.23 12.83
N VAL A 18 10.35 -4.45 12.53
CA VAL A 18 9.83 -4.60 11.16
C VAL A 18 8.87 -3.46 10.88
N VAL A 19 9.11 -2.73 9.82
CA VAL A 19 8.22 -1.69 9.30
C VAL A 19 7.55 -2.23 8.05
N VAL A 20 6.23 -2.25 8.01
CA VAL A 20 5.44 -2.75 6.87
C VAL A 20 4.61 -1.61 6.29
N ILE A 21 4.74 -1.37 5.00
CA ILE A 21 4.02 -0.33 4.25
C ILE A 21 3.37 -1.01 3.04
N SER A 22 2.15 -0.62 2.67
CA SER A 22 1.42 -1.16 1.53
C SER A 22 0.71 -0.05 0.77
N ASP A 23 0.36 -0.30 -0.51
CA ASP A 23 -0.52 0.55 -1.29
C ASP A 23 0.00 2.00 -1.43
N ILE A 24 1.27 2.13 -1.83
CA ILE A 24 1.96 3.43 -1.98
C ILE A 24 1.39 4.21 -3.17
N HIS A 25 1.05 3.49 -4.25
CA HIS A 25 0.41 4.04 -5.43
C HIS A 25 1.09 5.30 -5.98
N GLY A 26 2.41 5.25 -6.21
CA GLY A 26 3.14 6.35 -6.84
C GLY A 26 3.31 7.62 -5.99
N GLU A 27 3.01 7.58 -4.69
CA GLU A 27 3.13 8.74 -3.79
C GLU A 27 4.49 8.79 -3.09
N ILE A 28 5.52 9.14 -3.83
CA ILE A 28 6.91 9.16 -3.36
C ILE A 28 7.14 10.08 -2.15
N GLU A 29 6.51 11.25 -2.12
CA GLU A 29 6.71 12.21 -1.03
C GLU A 29 6.04 11.72 0.27
N LEU A 30 4.89 11.05 0.17
CA LEU A 30 4.25 10.42 1.33
C LEU A 30 5.10 9.25 1.84
N LEU A 31 5.65 8.42 0.94
CA LEU A 31 6.54 7.33 1.33
C LEU A 31 7.76 7.86 2.10
N LYS A 32 8.46 8.86 1.59
CA LYS A 32 9.61 9.46 2.26
C LYS A 32 9.24 10.06 3.61
N SER A 33 8.13 10.81 3.67
CA SER A 33 7.63 11.39 4.92
C SER A 33 7.24 10.33 5.95
N LEU A 34 6.70 9.18 5.50
CA LEU A 34 6.35 8.07 6.38
C LEU A 34 7.60 7.38 6.92
N LEU A 35 8.60 7.12 6.08
CA LEU A 35 9.89 6.54 6.51
C LEU A 35 10.62 7.47 7.51
N GLU A 36 10.60 8.78 7.29
CA GLU A 36 11.11 9.75 8.25
C GLU A 36 10.32 9.71 9.57
N LYS A 37 8.98 9.73 9.49
CA LYS A 37 8.11 9.71 10.67
C LYS A 37 8.29 8.48 11.55
N VAL A 38 8.52 7.30 10.95
CA VAL A 38 8.81 6.07 11.71
C VAL A 38 10.28 5.99 12.15
N ASN A 39 11.11 6.99 11.83
CA ASN A 39 12.55 6.96 12.04
C ASN A 39 13.20 5.68 11.47
N TYR A 40 12.81 5.31 10.23
CA TYR A 40 13.38 4.16 9.56
C TYR A 40 14.89 4.27 9.46
N ASN A 41 15.58 3.19 9.77
CA ASN A 41 17.03 3.11 9.66
C ASN A 41 17.46 1.72 9.13
N ARG A 42 18.75 1.57 8.76
CA ARG A 42 19.27 0.34 8.13
C ARG A 42 19.22 -0.90 9.00
N GLU A 43 19.00 -0.77 10.30
CA GLU A 43 18.84 -1.91 11.20
C GLU A 43 17.44 -2.51 11.17
N ASP A 44 16.46 -1.73 10.71
CA ASP A 44 15.08 -2.18 10.57
C ASP A 44 14.91 -3.10 9.37
N TYR A 45 13.98 -4.04 9.47
CA TYR A 45 13.41 -4.75 8.33
C TYR A 45 12.30 -3.91 7.73
N LEU A 46 12.41 -3.57 6.45
CA LEU A 46 11.36 -2.87 5.72
C LEU A 46 10.67 -3.85 4.78
N ILE A 47 9.37 -3.98 4.90
CA ILE A 47 8.54 -4.81 4.00
C ILE A 47 7.57 -3.90 3.27
N ILE A 48 7.68 -3.84 1.96
CA ILE A 48 6.72 -3.17 1.08
C ILE A 48 5.76 -4.22 0.55
N ASN A 49 4.50 -4.15 0.97
CA ASN A 49 3.49 -5.19 0.78
C ASN A 49 2.63 -4.98 -0.49
N GLY A 50 3.28 -4.60 -1.60
CA GLY A 50 2.67 -4.45 -2.93
C GLY A 50 2.00 -3.10 -3.18
N ASP A 51 1.52 -2.95 -4.42
CA ASP A 51 0.89 -1.76 -4.99
C ASP A 51 1.79 -0.50 -4.86
N LEU A 52 2.99 -0.62 -5.44
CA LEU A 52 3.93 0.48 -5.57
C LEU A 52 3.44 1.52 -6.58
N CYS A 53 2.85 0.99 -7.66
CA CYS A 53 2.55 1.71 -8.89
C CYS A 53 1.08 2.12 -9.00
N GLU A 54 0.79 2.91 -10.04
CA GLU A 54 -0.53 3.30 -10.49
C GLU A 54 -1.25 4.29 -9.56
N LYS A 55 -2.20 5.03 -10.12
CA LYS A 55 -3.15 5.94 -9.44
C LYS A 55 -2.55 7.24 -8.90
N GLY A 56 -1.35 7.24 -8.34
CA GLY A 56 -0.71 8.41 -7.73
C GLY A 56 0.13 9.24 -8.69
N SER A 57 0.93 10.13 -8.13
CA SER A 57 1.56 11.22 -8.89
C SER A 57 2.82 10.83 -9.66
N ASN A 58 3.57 9.80 -9.21
CA ASN A 58 4.84 9.40 -9.83
C ASN A 58 5.26 7.98 -9.44
N SER A 59 4.73 6.98 -10.14
CA SER A 59 5.05 5.57 -9.93
C SER A 59 6.51 5.25 -10.23
N LEU A 60 7.08 5.84 -11.28
CA LEU A 60 8.49 5.61 -11.65
C LEU A 60 9.45 6.06 -10.54
N ALA A 61 9.17 7.19 -9.88
CA ALA A 61 10.00 7.64 -8.77
C ALA A 61 9.91 6.72 -7.56
N VAL A 62 8.73 6.14 -7.26
CA VAL A 62 8.57 5.14 -6.19
C VAL A 62 9.37 3.90 -6.50
N VAL A 63 9.24 3.35 -7.72
CA VAL A 63 9.98 2.15 -8.14
C VAL A 63 11.49 2.36 -8.00
N LYS A 64 12.03 3.43 -8.58
CA LYS A 64 13.47 3.73 -8.50
C LYS A 64 13.96 3.88 -7.06
N TYR A 65 13.22 4.60 -6.23
CA TYR A 65 13.57 4.82 -4.83
C TYR A 65 13.60 3.51 -4.02
N ILE A 66 12.61 2.63 -4.21
CA ILE A 66 12.54 1.36 -3.49
C ILE A 66 13.59 0.38 -4.01
N MET A 67 13.86 0.36 -5.32
CA MET A 67 14.97 -0.41 -5.90
C MET A 67 16.30 -0.01 -5.24
N GLU A 68 16.62 1.28 -5.22
CA GLU A 68 17.83 1.82 -4.60
C GLU A 68 17.91 1.43 -3.12
N LEU A 69 16.82 1.59 -2.36
CA LEU A 69 16.78 1.15 -0.97
C LEU A 69 17.04 -0.35 -0.81
N SER A 70 16.51 -1.19 -1.70
CA SER A 70 16.67 -2.65 -1.64
C SER A 70 18.08 -3.11 -2.04
N GLU A 71 18.75 -2.38 -2.92
CA GLU A 71 20.14 -2.60 -3.29
C GLU A 71 21.10 -2.21 -2.17
N GLU A 72 20.82 -1.08 -1.50
CA GLU A 72 21.64 -0.56 -0.42
C GLU A 72 21.46 -1.31 0.91
N ASN A 73 20.30 -1.91 1.16
CA ASN A 73 19.97 -2.57 2.41
C ASN A 73 19.31 -3.94 2.18
N PRO A 74 19.99 -5.06 2.49
CA PRO A 74 19.45 -6.41 2.32
C PRO A 74 18.27 -6.73 3.26
N LYS A 75 17.91 -5.82 4.18
CA LYS A 75 16.73 -5.93 5.05
C LYS A 75 15.48 -5.26 4.44
N VAL A 76 15.56 -4.76 3.21
CA VAL A 76 14.42 -4.25 2.45
C VAL A 76 13.85 -5.37 1.59
N TYR A 77 12.59 -5.65 1.78
CA TYR A 77 11.84 -6.71 1.08
C TYR A 77 10.61 -6.10 0.44
N VAL A 78 10.36 -6.50 -0.79
CA VAL A 78 9.24 -5.99 -1.59
C VAL A 78 8.48 -7.18 -2.15
N LEU A 79 7.15 -7.14 -2.11
CA LEU A 79 6.31 -8.08 -2.86
C LEU A 79 5.46 -7.34 -3.89
N GLU A 80 4.97 -8.12 -4.86
CA GLU A 80 4.07 -7.62 -5.87
C GLU A 80 2.67 -7.33 -5.31
N GLY A 81 2.06 -6.24 -5.77
CA GLY A 81 0.64 -5.99 -5.66
C GLY A 81 -0.04 -6.12 -7.03
N ASN A 82 -1.37 -6.07 -7.05
CA ASN A 82 -2.08 -6.23 -8.33
C ASN A 82 -1.84 -5.08 -9.32
N CYS A 83 -1.48 -3.90 -8.85
CA CYS A 83 -1.16 -2.78 -9.73
C CYS A 83 0.24 -2.91 -10.34
N ASP A 84 1.14 -3.64 -9.68
CA ASP A 84 2.50 -3.86 -10.16
C ASP A 84 2.54 -4.90 -11.30
N THR A 85 1.53 -5.78 -11.40
CA THR A 85 1.46 -6.82 -12.45
C THR A 85 1.18 -6.29 -13.87
N LEU A 86 0.92 -4.99 -14.04
CA LEU A 86 0.80 -4.38 -15.38
C LEU A 86 2.07 -4.53 -16.23
N VAL A 87 3.20 -4.74 -15.58
CA VAL A 87 4.46 -5.08 -16.24
C VAL A 87 4.34 -6.36 -17.09
N GLU A 88 3.62 -7.37 -16.60
CA GLU A 88 3.39 -8.63 -17.32
C GLU A 88 2.62 -8.39 -18.62
N ASN A 89 1.55 -7.56 -18.56
CA ASN A 89 0.78 -7.22 -19.76
C ASN A 89 1.61 -6.52 -20.83
N LEU A 90 2.61 -5.70 -20.42
CA LEU A 90 3.54 -5.09 -21.37
C LEU A 90 4.48 -6.13 -21.98
N LEU A 91 5.05 -7.02 -21.16
CA LEU A 91 5.97 -8.06 -21.62
C LEU A 91 5.28 -9.07 -22.56
N GLU A 92 4.00 -9.35 -22.32
CA GLU A 92 3.14 -10.20 -23.16
C GLU A 92 2.58 -9.45 -24.39
N GLU A 93 2.86 -8.15 -24.50
CA GLU A 93 2.36 -7.27 -25.56
C GLU A 93 0.82 -7.27 -25.67
N ASP A 94 0.12 -7.30 -24.52
CA ASP A 94 -1.34 -7.27 -24.50
C ASP A 94 -1.87 -5.93 -25.02
N PRO A 95 -2.63 -5.93 -26.16
CA PRO A 95 -3.15 -4.68 -26.74
C PRO A 95 -4.11 -3.92 -25.83
N TRP A 96 -4.71 -4.57 -24.85
CA TRP A 96 -5.57 -3.94 -23.84
C TRP A 96 -4.83 -2.85 -23.08
N LEU A 97 -3.52 -3.00 -22.86
CA LEU A 97 -2.70 -2.08 -22.10
C LEU A 97 -2.67 -0.67 -22.71
N LEU A 98 -2.64 -0.54 -24.05
CA LEU A 98 -2.68 0.78 -24.70
C LEU A 98 -3.98 1.53 -24.39
N ASN A 99 -5.12 0.84 -24.44
CA ASN A 99 -6.41 1.44 -24.10
C ASN A 99 -6.49 1.77 -22.60
N TYR A 100 -5.83 1.00 -21.75
CA TYR A 100 -5.75 1.27 -20.32
C TYR A 100 -4.98 2.56 -20.04
N ILE A 101 -3.76 2.71 -20.55
CA ILE A 101 -2.89 3.86 -20.27
C ILE A 101 -3.36 5.15 -20.98
N SER A 102 -4.03 5.04 -22.15
CA SER A 102 -4.60 6.21 -22.83
C SER A 102 -5.75 6.87 -22.05
N LYS A 103 -6.46 6.09 -21.24
CA LYS A 103 -7.59 6.57 -20.40
C LYS A 103 -7.17 7.00 -18.99
N ARG A 104 -5.96 6.70 -18.59
CA ARG A 104 -5.42 7.00 -17.25
C ARG A 104 -4.16 7.83 -17.36
N LYS A 105 -4.11 8.92 -16.58
CA LYS A 105 -2.93 9.82 -16.60
C LYS A 105 -1.81 9.35 -15.68
N ASN A 106 -2.17 8.69 -14.59
CA ASN A 106 -1.26 8.34 -13.51
C ASN A 106 -1.00 6.83 -13.55
N THR A 107 -0.14 6.41 -14.44
CA THR A 107 0.34 5.02 -14.59
C THR A 107 1.85 5.00 -14.67
N LEU A 108 2.48 3.88 -14.30
CA LEU A 108 3.93 3.71 -14.42
C LEU A 108 4.41 3.97 -15.86
N LEU A 109 3.69 3.45 -16.86
CA LEU A 109 4.04 3.62 -18.26
C LEU A 109 3.96 5.08 -18.72
N ASN A 110 2.94 5.82 -18.27
CA ASN A 110 2.83 7.24 -18.58
C ASN A 110 3.95 8.05 -17.91
N ASP A 111 4.36 7.69 -16.70
CA ASP A 111 5.49 8.32 -16.02
C ASP A 111 6.81 8.06 -16.78
N CYS A 112 7.00 6.83 -17.29
CA CYS A 112 8.16 6.49 -18.14
C CYS A 112 8.18 7.31 -19.43
N LEU A 113 7.06 7.36 -20.16
CA LEU A 113 6.95 8.15 -21.39
C LEU A 113 7.18 9.65 -21.13
N LYS A 114 6.60 10.18 -20.05
CA LYS A 114 6.80 11.56 -19.62
C LYS A 114 8.27 11.85 -19.29
N HIS A 115 8.95 10.92 -18.63
CA HIS A 115 10.37 11.05 -18.32
C HIS A 115 11.23 11.15 -19.58
N LEU A 116 10.84 10.43 -20.65
CA LEU A 116 11.51 10.48 -21.97
C LEU A 116 11.06 11.66 -22.85
N GLY A 117 10.04 12.41 -22.45
CA GLY A 117 9.43 13.44 -23.29
C GLY A 117 8.63 12.88 -24.47
N VAL A 118 8.21 11.62 -24.40
CA VAL A 118 7.42 10.94 -25.45
C VAL A 118 5.95 11.15 -25.17
N ASN A 119 5.20 11.58 -26.22
CA ASN A 119 3.75 11.71 -26.12
C ASN A 119 3.08 10.35 -26.40
N MET A 120 2.22 9.89 -25.47
CA MET A 120 1.44 8.66 -25.62
C MET A 120 0.67 8.60 -26.94
N ASP A 121 0.15 9.72 -27.43
CA ASP A 121 -0.62 9.80 -28.68
C ASP A 121 0.21 9.47 -29.94
N THR A 122 1.53 9.45 -29.82
CA THR A 122 2.44 9.09 -30.92
C THR A 122 2.73 7.58 -30.98
N ILE A 123 2.38 6.81 -29.94
CA ILE A 123 2.58 5.38 -29.86
C ILE A 123 1.56 4.66 -30.74
N ARG A 124 2.03 3.90 -31.74
CA ARG A 124 1.18 3.26 -32.75
C ARG A 124 0.61 1.91 -32.32
N ASN A 125 1.39 1.16 -31.54
CA ASN A 125 1.03 -0.18 -31.08
C ASN A 125 1.81 -0.58 -29.83
N ILE A 126 1.43 -1.71 -29.24
CA ILE A 126 2.00 -2.19 -27.99
C ILE A 126 3.47 -2.60 -28.13
N SER A 127 3.87 -3.14 -29.28
CA SER A 127 5.26 -3.56 -29.53
C SER A 127 6.19 -2.35 -29.51
N GLU A 128 5.77 -1.21 -30.13
CA GLU A 128 6.53 0.04 -30.08
C GLU A 128 6.69 0.56 -28.65
N LEU A 129 5.63 0.52 -27.83
CA LEU A 129 5.70 0.87 -26.41
C LEU A 129 6.69 -0.06 -25.69
N ASN A 130 6.58 -1.37 -25.90
CA ASN A 130 7.43 -2.36 -25.28
C ASN A 130 8.92 -2.16 -25.64
N GLU A 131 9.22 -1.83 -26.91
CA GLU A 131 10.58 -1.49 -27.33
C GLU A 131 11.11 -0.25 -26.60
N ILE A 132 10.34 0.85 -26.54
CA ILE A 132 10.74 2.06 -25.83
C ILE A 132 11.03 1.78 -24.35
N ILE A 133 10.16 1.01 -23.69
CA ILE A 133 10.34 0.68 -22.28
C ILE A 133 11.54 -0.25 -22.07
N LYS A 134 11.72 -1.27 -22.90
CA LYS A 134 12.87 -2.18 -22.83
C LYS A 134 14.21 -1.46 -23.03
N GLU A 135 14.27 -0.50 -23.93
CA GLU A 135 15.49 0.27 -24.19
C GLU A 135 15.88 1.18 -23.02
N ASN A 136 14.91 1.72 -22.27
CA ASN A 136 15.16 2.80 -21.32
C ASN A 136 14.94 2.42 -19.84
N PHE A 137 14.10 1.39 -19.56
CA PHE A 137 13.67 1.02 -18.21
C PHE A 137 13.68 -0.48 -17.95
N SER A 138 14.53 -1.25 -18.67
CA SER A 138 14.57 -2.72 -18.54
C SER A 138 14.90 -3.18 -17.11
N SER A 139 15.71 -2.43 -16.37
CA SER A 139 16.07 -2.76 -14.98
C SER A 139 14.87 -2.67 -14.06
N GLU A 140 14.10 -1.59 -14.14
CA GLU A 140 12.93 -1.35 -13.31
C GLU A 140 11.82 -2.37 -13.60
N PHE A 141 11.57 -2.66 -14.88
CA PHE A 141 10.52 -3.59 -15.29
C PHE A 141 10.88 -5.05 -14.99
N ASN A 142 12.13 -5.45 -15.18
CA ASN A 142 12.59 -6.78 -14.78
C ASN A 142 12.53 -6.94 -13.26
N TRP A 143 12.95 -5.92 -12.50
CA TRP A 143 12.87 -5.95 -11.04
C TRP A 143 11.42 -6.10 -10.54
N LEU A 144 10.47 -5.34 -11.09
CA LEU A 144 9.04 -5.48 -10.76
C LEU A 144 8.51 -6.87 -11.11
N ASN A 145 8.87 -7.39 -12.31
CA ASN A 145 8.43 -8.70 -12.75
C ASN A 145 9.00 -9.85 -11.89
N ASP A 146 10.13 -9.64 -11.23
CA ASP A 146 10.79 -10.65 -10.39
C ASP A 146 10.35 -10.60 -8.91
N LEU A 147 9.49 -9.67 -8.53
CA LEU A 147 8.99 -9.56 -7.15
C LEU A 147 8.29 -10.86 -6.70
N PRO A 148 8.50 -11.29 -5.45
CA PRO A 148 7.76 -12.41 -4.88
C PRO A 148 6.30 -12.02 -4.62
N THR A 149 5.40 -13.01 -4.71
CA THR A 149 3.97 -12.84 -4.38
C THR A 149 3.73 -12.84 -2.88
N ALA A 150 4.58 -13.52 -2.12
CA ALA A 150 4.48 -13.57 -0.66
C ALA A 150 5.84 -13.67 0.01
N ILE A 151 5.91 -13.21 1.28
CA ILE A 151 7.05 -13.42 2.16
C ILE A 151 6.57 -14.20 3.38
N GLU A 152 7.25 -15.30 3.68
CA GLU A 152 6.99 -16.15 4.84
C GLU A 152 8.07 -15.99 5.89
N THR A 153 7.69 -15.76 7.14
CA THR A 153 8.57 -15.82 8.31
C THR A 153 8.10 -16.93 9.27
N ASP A 154 8.73 -17.05 10.43
CA ASP A 154 8.27 -17.99 11.46
C ASP A 154 6.87 -17.63 11.99
N ASP A 155 6.58 -16.33 12.14
CA ASP A 155 5.37 -15.83 12.78
C ASP A 155 4.38 -15.21 11.80
N PHE A 156 4.83 -14.78 10.62
CA PHE A 156 4.05 -13.96 9.68
C PHE A 156 4.04 -14.53 8.27
N ILE A 157 2.96 -14.21 7.56
CA ILE A 157 2.85 -14.27 6.12
C ILE A 157 2.49 -12.86 5.64
N PHE A 158 3.31 -12.28 4.79
CA PHE A 158 3.04 -11.02 4.10
C PHE A 158 2.58 -11.38 2.69
N VAL A 159 1.39 -10.94 2.33
CA VAL A 159 0.78 -11.13 1.02
C VAL A 159 -0.08 -9.92 0.69
N HIS A 160 -0.17 -9.53 -0.59
CA HIS A 160 -0.82 -8.27 -0.91
C HIS A 160 -2.31 -8.24 -0.54
N ALA A 161 -3.12 -9.23 -0.97
CA ALA A 161 -4.58 -9.18 -0.79
C ALA A 161 -5.16 -10.25 0.14
N GLY A 162 -4.69 -11.48 0.12
CA GLY A 162 -5.22 -12.51 0.98
C GLY A 162 -4.79 -13.93 0.63
N LEU A 163 -5.36 -14.90 1.36
CA LEU A 163 -5.09 -16.32 1.21
C LEU A 163 -6.39 -17.11 1.01
N ASP A 164 -6.32 -18.13 0.18
CA ASP A 164 -7.43 -19.11 0.08
C ASP A 164 -7.59 -19.90 1.40
N SER A 165 -8.82 -20.32 1.69
CA SER A 165 -9.12 -21.17 2.85
C SER A 165 -8.73 -22.62 2.58
N VAL A 166 -7.45 -22.87 2.40
CA VAL A 166 -6.86 -24.19 2.11
C VAL A 166 -5.86 -24.57 3.20
N GLN A 167 -5.66 -25.88 3.42
CA GLN A 167 -4.79 -26.38 4.48
C GLN A 167 -3.34 -25.92 4.32
N ASP A 168 -2.80 -25.99 3.12
CA ASP A 168 -1.49 -25.41 2.78
C ASP A 168 -1.73 -24.05 2.09
N TRP A 169 -1.50 -22.99 2.80
CA TRP A 169 -1.68 -21.63 2.29
C TRP A 169 -0.90 -21.35 0.99
N LYS A 170 0.20 -22.08 0.75
CA LYS A 170 1.02 -21.96 -0.47
C LYS A 170 0.27 -22.43 -1.72
N MET A 171 -0.85 -23.14 -1.54
CA MET A 171 -1.76 -23.53 -2.62
C MET A 171 -2.79 -22.43 -2.95
N THR A 172 -2.66 -21.24 -2.35
CA THR A 172 -3.45 -20.06 -2.70
C THR A 172 -3.27 -19.73 -4.19
N SER A 173 -4.37 -19.39 -4.86
CA SER A 173 -4.29 -18.89 -6.23
C SER A 173 -3.58 -17.54 -6.27
N ARG A 174 -2.71 -17.30 -7.26
CA ARG A 174 -2.07 -16.01 -7.42
C ARG A 174 -3.09 -14.86 -7.58
N GLU A 175 -4.21 -15.14 -8.25
CA GLU A 175 -5.31 -14.18 -8.38
C GLU A 175 -5.84 -13.74 -7.01
N ASN A 176 -6.10 -14.67 -6.10
CA ASN A 176 -6.57 -14.34 -4.75
C ASN A 176 -5.48 -13.71 -3.88
N ALA A 177 -4.23 -14.14 -4.01
CA ALA A 177 -3.11 -13.52 -3.32
C ALA A 177 -2.95 -12.03 -3.65
N LEU A 178 -3.32 -11.63 -4.88
CA LEU A 178 -3.17 -10.27 -5.38
C LEU A 178 -4.46 -9.44 -5.40
N ARG A 179 -5.66 -10.08 -5.43
CA ARG A 179 -6.93 -9.37 -5.74
C ARG A 179 -8.10 -9.76 -4.85
N MET A 180 -7.90 -10.54 -3.80
CA MET A 180 -8.98 -10.96 -2.92
C MET A 180 -9.62 -9.76 -2.23
N PRO A 181 -10.92 -9.49 -2.42
CA PRO A 181 -11.59 -8.40 -1.70
C PRO A 181 -11.93 -8.82 -0.27
N SER A 182 -11.92 -7.87 0.65
CA SER A 182 -12.42 -8.05 2.03
C SER A 182 -11.82 -9.24 2.76
N PHE A 183 -10.50 -9.45 2.71
CA PHE A 183 -9.88 -10.63 3.33
C PHE A 183 -10.17 -10.75 4.84
N LEU A 184 -10.31 -9.62 5.55
CA LEU A 184 -10.67 -9.62 6.98
C LEU A 184 -12.05 -10.28 7.25
N ASP A 185 -12.94 -10.33 6.25
CA ASP A 185 -14.25 -11.01 6.33
C ASP A 185 -14.17 -12.48 5.92
N LYS A 186 -12.99 -12.98 5.56
CA LYS A 186 -12.74 -14.35 5.15
C LYS A 186 -12.13 -15.17 6.29
N ALA A 187 -12.04 -16.47 6.09
CA ALA A 187 -11.29 -17.38 6.95
C ALA A 187 -10.11 -17.95 6.17
N HIS A 188 -8.99 -18.14 6.85
CA HIS A 188 -7.85 -18.88 6.33
C HIS A 188 -7.39 -19.95 7.32
N GLN A 189 -6.57 -20.91 6.88
CA GLN A 189 -6.10 -22.03 7.71
C GLN A 189 -4.62 -21.92 8.08
N ALA A 190 -3.95 -20.83 7.69
CA ALA A 190 -2.56 -20.59 8.07
C ALA A 190 -2.43 -20.40 9.59
N ASN A 191 -1.40 -21.01 10.18
CA ASN A 191 -1.13 -20.89 11.63
C ASN A 191 -0.42 -19.59 12.01
N LYS A 192 -0.01 -18.80 11.03
CA LYS A 192 0.72 -17.53 11.17
C LYS A 192 -0.21 -16.34 11.03
N LEU A 193 0.24 -15.19 11.54
CA LEU A 193 -0.45 -13.92 11.35
C LEU A 193 -0.25 -13.44 9.91
N VAL A 194 -1.33 -13.14 9.20
CA VAL A 194 -1.30 -12.69 7.80
C VAL A 194 -1.44 -11.19 7.74
N VAL A 195 -0.48 -10.51 7.11
CA VAL A 195 -0.50 -9.05 6.92
C VAL A 195 -0.86 -8.76 5.47
N VAL A 196 -1.92 -7.96 5.26
CA VAL A 196 -2.46 -7.64 3.94
C VAL A 196 -2.66 -6.14 3.73
N GLY A 197 -2.61 -5.72 2.46
CA GLY A 197 -3.03 -4.42 1.93
C GLY A 197 -4.29 -4.53 1.08
N HIS A 198 -4.26 -3.96 -0.14
CA HIS A 198 -5.20 -4.09 -1.24
C HIS A 198 -6.62 -3.57 -0.98
N TRP A 199 -7.25 -3.96 0.12
CA TRP A 199 -8.63 -3.58 0.43
C TRP A 199 -8.63 -2.48 1.49
N PRO A 200 -8.96 -1.23 1.13
CA PRO A 200 -8.94 -0.12 2.07
C PRO A 200 -9.72 -0.43 3.35
N VAL A 201 -9.08 -0.27 4.49
CA VAL A 201 -9.64 -0.60 5.81
C VAL A 201 -10.94 0.13 6.10
N ILE A 202 -11.12 1.34 5.54
CA ILE A 202 -12.37 2.12 5.65
C ILE A 202 -13.57 1.42 5.01
N ASN A 203 -13.37 0.43 4.14
CA ASN A 203 -14.44 -0.34 3.51
C ASN A 203 -15.03 -1.42 4.44
N TYR A 204 -14.34 -1.77 5.54
CA TYR A 204 -14.89 -2.70 6.51
C TYR A 204 -15.91 -2.00 7.42
N PRO A 205 -17.02 -2.68 7.76
CA PRO A 205 -18.01 -2.11 8.67
C PRO A 205 -17.40 -1.81 10.05
N ALA A 206 -17.56 -0.58 10.53
CA ALA A 206 -17.13 -0.17 11.85
C ALA A 206 -18.08 0.87 12.42
N GLU A 207 -18.22 0.91 13.75
CA GLU A 207 -19.00 1.94 14.44
C GLU A 207 -18.44 3.34 14.17
N ILE A 208 -17.11 3.46 14.17
CA ILE A 208 -16.39 4.67 13.79
C ILE A 208 -15.50 4.32 12.60
N PRO A 209 -15.84 4.78 11.39
CA PRO A 209 -14.99 4.55 10.22
C PRO A 209 -13.60 5.14 10.41
N SER A 210 -12.57 4.38 10.01
CA SER A 210 -11.18 4.78 10.16
C SER A 210 -10.34 4.26 8.99
N HIS A 211 -9.25 4.96 8.68
CA HIS A 211 -8.21 4.51 7.75
C HIS A 211 -7.04 3.80 8.45
N ASN A 212 -7.10 3.68 9.78
CA ASN A 212 -6.05 3.04 10.56
C ASN A 212 -6.04 1.52 10.36
N PRO A 213 -4.88 0.85 10.47
CA PRO A 213 -4.79 -0.60 10.39
C PRO A 213 -5.77 -1.32 11.31
N ILE A 214 -6.38 -2.40 10.83
CA ILE A 214 -7.22 -3.30 11.62
C ILE A 214 -6.41 -4.54 11.98
N MET A 215 -6.31 -4.82 13.28
CA MET A 215 -5.58 -5.97 13.82
C MET A 215 -6.56 -6.93 14.47
N ASP A 216 -6.88 -8.03 13.79
CA ASP A 216 -7.75 -9.09 14.30
C ASP A 216 -6.90 -10.32 14.63
N PHE A 217 -6.49 -10.44 15.89
CA PHE A 217 -5.63 -11.54 16.35
C PHE A 217 -6.37 -12.87 16.47
N ASP A 218 -7.69 -12.85 16.61
CA ASP A 218 -8.52 -14.07 16.64
C ASP A 218 -8.57 -14.69 15.25
N LYS A 219 -8.74 -13.87 14.22
CA LYS A 219 -8.67 -14.29 12.81
C LYS A 219 -7.24 -14.44 12.31
N LYS A 220 -6.25 -13.96 13.04
CA LYS A 220 -4.83 -13.88 12.63
C LYS A 220 -4.64 -13.05 11.34
N ILE A 221 -5.27 -11.89 11.25
CA ILE A 221 -5.19 -10.99 10.11
C ILE A 221 -4.87 -9.57 10.58
N ILE A 222 -3.94 -8.91 9.91
CA ILE A 222 -3.71 -7.46 10.01
C ILE A 222 -3.93 -6.86 8.63
N ALA A 223 -4.91 -5.97 8.48
CA ALA A 223 -5.18 -5.20 7.25
C ALA A 223 -4.63 -3.78 7.41
N ILE A 224 -3.78 -3.35 6.48
CA ILE A 224 -3.02 -2.09 6.61
C ILE A 224 -3.28 -1.05 5.52
N ASP A 225 -4.06 -1.34 4.47
CA ASP A 225 -4.33 -0.37 3.40
C ASP A 225 -5.17 0.80 3.92
N GLY A 226 -4.55 1.97 4.04
CA GLY A 226 -5.19 3.22 4.46
C GLY A 226 -6.01 3.92 3.38
N GLY A 227 -6.14 3.32 2.19
CA GLY A 227 -6.86 3.90 1.05
C GLY A 227 -6.13 5.07 0.40
N ASN A 228 -4.80 5.13 0.53
CA ASN A 228 -3.99 6.18 -0.08
C ASN A 228 -4.31 6.34 -1.58
N VAL A 229 -4.54 7.57 -2.05
CA VAL A 229 -4.98 7.96 -3.41
C VAL A 229 -6.35 7.41 -3.83
N ILE A 230 -6.79 6.26 -3.28
CA ILE A 230 -8.05 5.60 -3.66
C ILE A 230 -9.24 6.28 -2.97
N LYS A 231 -9.04 6.72 -1.74
CA LYS A 231 -10.04 7.43 -0.95
C LYS A 231 -9.66 8.91 -0.84
N GLU A 232 -10.65 9.77 -0.86
CA GLU A 232 -10.46 11.21 -0.72
C GLU A 232 -9.73 11.56 0.59
N THR A 233 -10.13 10.91 1.68
CA THR A 233 -9.52 11.05 3.02
C THR A 233 -8.49 9.97 3.34
N GLY A 234 -7.99 9.26 2.31
CA GLY A 234 -7.04 8.16 2.48
C GLY A 234 -5.67 8.60 3.01
N GLN A 235 -5.00 7.68 3.64
CA GLN A 235 -3.68 7.85 4.24
C GLN A 235 -2.74 6.70 3.88
N LEU A 236 -1.43 6.93 3.97
CA LEU A 236 -0.42 5.87 3.84
C LEU A 236 -0.01 5.40 5.23
N ASN A 237 -0.31 4.14 5.54
CA ASN A 237 -0.02 3.52 6.82
C ASN A 237 1.36 2.85 6.87
N ALA A 238 1.97 2.88 8.06
CA ALA A 238 3.06 1.97 8.44
C ALA A 238 2.64 1.15 9.66
N LEU A 239 2.68 -0.17 9.54
CA LEU A 239 2.63 -1.09 10.68
C LEU A 239 4.05 -1.30 11.19
N ILE A 240 4.24 -1.22 12.50
CA ILE A 240 5.53 -1.42 13.16
C ILE A 240 5.39 -2.65 14.07
N ILE A 241 6.22 -3.65 13.84
CA ILE A 241 6.25 -4.89 14.62
C ILE A 241 7.60 -4.95 15.35
N ASN A 242 7.58 -4.90 16.66
CA ASN A 242 8.76 -5.20 17.47
C ASN A 242 8.71 -6.68 17.86
N LYS A 243 9.60 -7.47 17.28
CA LYS A 243 9.66 -8.90 17.58
C LYS A 243 10.29 -9.11 18.95
N MET A 244 9.59 -9.77 19.86
CA MET A 244 10.02 -10.01 21.22
C MET A 244 9.94 -11.51 21.55
N PRO A 245 10.82 -12.05 22.44
CA PRO A 245 10.82 -13.47 22.78
C PRO A 245 9.53 -13.98 23.43
N LEU A 246 8.77 -13.10 24.11
CA LEU A 246 7.56 -13.46 24.86
C LEU A 246 6.25 -12.99 24.17
N GLY A 247 6.34 -12.54 22.94
CA GLY A 247 5.19 -12.03 22.16
C GLY A 247 5.53 -10.71 21.50
N ASN A 248 5.04 -10.52 20.28
CA ASN A 248 5.35 -9.33 19.48
C ASN A 248 4.53 -8.13 19.94
N GLU A 249 5.11 -6.93 19.83
CA GLU A 249 4.40 -5.67 20.04
C GLU A 249 4.06 -5.06 18.68
N TYR A 250 2.87 -4.45 18.59
CA TYR A 250 2.35 -3.89 17.35
C TYR A 250 1.98 -2.43 17.54
N PHE A 251 2.48 -1.59 16.65
CA PHE A 251 2.18 -0.16 16.59
C PHE A 251 1.85 0.21 15.16
N TYR A 252 1.25 1.37 14.96
CA TYR A 252 1.09 1.94 13.63
C TYR A 252 1.22 3.45 13.68
N THR A 253 1.54 4.02 12.54
CA THR A 253 1.45 5.45 12.28
C THR A 253 1.10 5.64 10.81
N TYR A 254 0.79 6.87 10.41
CA TYR A 254 0.43 7.19 9.04
C TYR A 254 0.88 8.59 8.65
N VAL A 255 0.87 8.85 7.36
CA VAL A 255 0.93 10.18 6.76
C VAL A 255 -0.22 10.34 5.78
N ASP A 256 -0.69 11.57 5.61
CA ASP A 256 -1.75 11.94 4.69
C ASP A 256 -1.39 13.23 3.95
N ARG A 257 -2.28 13.67 3.05
CA ARG A 257 -2.09 14.89 2.26
C ARG A 257 -2.66 16.14 2.89
N PHE A 258 -3.29 15.99 4.06
CA PHE A 258 -4.01 17.08 4.68
C PHE A 258 -3.08 17.92 5.55
N PRO A 259 -3.33 19.24 5.64
CA PRO A 259 -2.65 20.07 6.60
C PRO A 259 -2.96 19.56 8.01
N LYS A 260 -1.94 19.46 8.83
CA LYS A 260 -2.10 19.07 10.24
C LYS A 260 -2.49 20.31 11.03
N CYS A 261 -3.61 20.18 11.76
CA CYS A 261 -4.07 21.18 12.69
C CYS A 261 -3.88 20.67 14.12
N GLU A 262 -3.43 21.54 15.01
CA GLU A 262 -3.33 21.22 16.43
C GLU A 262 -4.63 21.66 17.14
N ILE A 263 -5.19 20.77 17.96
CA ILE A 263 -6.33 21.14 18.81
C ILE A 263 -5.80 21.98 19.97
N ILE A 264 -6.05 23.28 19.91
CA ILE A 264 -5.56 24.24 20.92
C ILE A 264 -6.54 24.45 22.07
N LYS A 265 -7.81 23.99 21.94
CA LYS A 265 -8.85 24.15 22.96
C LYS A 265 -9.95 23.09 22.80
N ASP A 266 -10.33 22.46 23.90
CA ASP A 266 -11.50 21.59 23.95
C ASP A 266 -12.81 22.41 23.86
N TYR A 267 -13.69 22.00 22.93
CA TYR A 267 -15.02 22.60 22.82
C TYR A 267 -16.11 21.58 23.14
N LYS A 268 -16.93 21.89 24.12
CA LYS A 268 -18.12 21.08 24.48
C LYS A 268 -19.36 21.69 23.85
N ILE A 269 -19.86 21.06 22.80
CA ILE A 269 -21.14 21.39 22.19
C ILE A 269 -22.26 20.95 23.15
N LYS A 270 -23.20 21.83 23.47
CA LYS A 270 -24.46 21.42 24.10
C LYS A 270 -25.25 20.65 23.04
N ALA A 271 -25.62 19.41 23.34
CA ALA A 271 -26.43 18.59 22.45
C ALA A 271 -27.74 19.33 22.12
N ASP A 272 -27.95 19.66 20.86
CA ASP A 272 -29.23 20.10 20.33
C ASP A 272 -29.94 18.89 19.74
N PRO A 273 -31.10 18.46 20.29
CA PRO A 273 -31.84 17.32 19.76
C PRO A 273 -32.24 17.44 18.27
N LYS A 274 -32.19 18.66 17.72
CA LYS A 274 -32.50 18.93 16.32
C LYS A 274 -31.26 18.84 15.39
N MET A 275 -30.08 18.74 15.97
CA MET A 275 -28.78 18.67 15.29
C MET A 275 -28.06 17.35 15.65
N THR A 276 -28.76 16.23 15.62
CA THR A 276 -28.15 14.91 15.76
C THR A 276 -27.47 14.50 14.46
N GLY A 277 -26.25 14.95 14.28
CA GLY A 277 -25.39 14.55 13.18
C GLY A 277 -23.94 14.59 13.61
N SER A 278 -23.17 13.61 13.23
CA SER A 278 -21.71 13.69 13.33
C SER A 278 -21.22 14.80 12.40
N ILE A 279 -20.34 15.66 12.89
CA ILE A 279 -19.59 16.57 12.02
C ILE A 279 -18.62 15.71 11.22
N SER A 280 -18.83 15.61 9.90
CA SER A 280 -17.96 14.88 9.00
C SER A 280 -17.17 15.89 8.17
N TYR A 281 -15.88 16.00 8.41
CA TYR A 281 -14.97 16.68 7.50
C TYR A 281 -14.89 15.89 6.17
N PRO A 282 -14.95 16.50 4.97
CA PRO A 282 -14.95 17.94 4.69
C PRO A 282 -16.36 18.54 4.44
N LEU A 283 -17.44 17.91 4.86
CA LEU A 283 -18.81 18.31 4.52
C LEU A 283 -19.29 19.57 5.23
N PHE A 284 -18.57 20.05 6.24
CA PHE A 284 -18.89 21.27 6.97
C PHE A 284 -17.73 22.24 6.85
N GLU A 285 -18.02 23.41 6.31
CA GLU A 285 -17.10 24.54 6.31
C GLU A 285 -17.09 25.15 7.71
N ILE A 286 -15.97 25.04 8.43
CA ILE A 286 -15.79 25.67 9.73
C ILE A 286 -15.09 26.99 9.45
N SER A 287 -15.80 28.10 9.65
CA SER A 287 -15.23 29.44 9.58
C SER A 287 -14.91 29.94 10.98
N PRO A 288 -13.68 30.39 11.26
CA PRO A 288 -13.38 31.03 12.54
C PRO A 288 -14.20 32.30 12.70
N ILE A 289 -14.76 32.49 13.88
CA ILE A 289 -15.40 33.80 14.25
C ILE A 289 -14.26 34.72 14.64
N GLU A 290 -14.20 35.91 14.04
CA GLU A 290 -13.18 36.92 14.39
C GLU A 290 -13.14 37.14 15.91
N GLY A 291 -11.98 36.88 16.53
CA GLY A 291 -11.72 37.13 17.95
C GLY A 291 -11.90 35.92 18.88
N GLU A 292 -12.28 34.74 18.39
CA GLU A 292 -12.27 33.50 19.17
C GLU A 292 -11.40 32.43 18.48
N GLU A 293 -10.46 31.85 19.24
CA GLU A 293 -9.73 30.70 18.84
C GLU A 293 -10.64 29.46 18.99
N PHE A 294 -11.02 28.83 17.87
CA PHE A 294 -11.78 27.58 17.89
C PHE A 294 -10.84 26.39 17.87
N PRO A 295 -11.12 25.34 18.62
CA PRO A 295 -10.52 24.04 18.34
C PRO A 295 -11.09 23.56 17.01
N GLU A 296 -10.23 23.37 16.04
CA GLU A 296 -10.57 22.70 14.78
C GLU A 296 -10.79 21.22 15.09
N GLY A 297 -12.01 20.72 14.86
CA GLY A 297 -12.41 19.36 15.13
C GLY A 297 -12.06 18.38 14.00
#